data_3217e99f3995e0a05560e205c10beadd
#
_entry.id   3217e99f3995e0a05560e205c10beadd
#
_cell.length_a   1.000
_cell.length_b   1.000
_cell.length_c   1.000
_cell.angle_alpha   90.00
_cell.angle_beta   90.00
_cell.angle_gamma   90.00
#
_symmetry.space_group_name_H-M   'P 1'
#
loop_
_entity.id
_entity.type
_entity.pdbx_description
1 polymer ?
#
loop_
_entity_poly.entity_id
_entity_poly.type
_entity_poly.pdbx_seq_one_letter_code
_entity_poly.pdbx_strand_id
1 'polypeptide(L)'
;MVTTVAGAGMAGLVAAARLRELGRSVVVLEKGARTGGSLLLSSGVIWRHRSVEEFHAECPAGDLELQRTIVERLDESLDWLGSVVPPVANETGNPRTLGARFNPGHVVAKLTQRLAVRLDEPLATLTGPTVLATGGYAALFAREHGLLLRAAPWSTGDGISLGRAAGAAERGDSAEFYGRVLPAPPAHVGEADFVRAAQLYGAVAHVVDTSGSPLLPADPAWHEVDVALAVASSRGAWFVVDATGAAATVRGRPVEEIIAVADELGGEVRRATALDALDLGPLRSRKLAEPPFTAVKVATGVTHTYTGLAVDGDARVLARDGSPLSGLWACGIDAGGIFSGGYASGLAAALVLGLAAAESAAAD
;
A
#
# COMPACT_ATOMS: atom_id res chain seq x y z
N MET A 1 5.71 30.69 -12.75
CA MET A 1 6.76 29.87 -12.08
C MET A 1 6.49 28.41 -12.42
N VAL A 2 7.52 27.55 -12.55
CA VAL A 2 7.34 26.11 -12.83
C VAL A 2 7.25 25.37 -11.52
N THR A 3 6.20 24.57 -11.32
CA THR A 3 6.08 23.68 -10.15
C THR A 3 6.78 22.37 -10.46
N THR A 4 7.65 21.90 -9.57
CA THR A 4 8.30 20.60 -9.66
C THR A 4 7.46 19.57 -8.91
N VAL A 5 7.17 18.44 -9.54
CA VAL A 5 6.56 17.27 -8.90
C VAL A 5 7.61 16.16 -8.81
N ALA A 6 7.96 15.74 -7.61
CA ALA A 6 8.93 14.68 -7.37
C ALA A 6 8.22 13.33 -7.19
N GLY A 7 8.38 12.45 -8.17
CA GLY A 7 7.76 11.14 -8.27
C GLY A 7 6.62 11.08 -9.29
N ALA A 8 6.65 10.07 -10.15
CA ALA A 8 5.63 9.79 -11.16
C ALA A 8 4.75 8.58 -10.79
N GLY A 9 4.48 8.37 -9.50
CA GLY A 9 3.46 7.44 -8.99
C GLY A 9 2.06 8.06 -9.07
N MET A 10 1.05 7.39 -8.49
CA MET A 10 -0.35 7.85 -8.51
C MET A 10 -0.47 9.31 -8.06
N ALA A 11 0.03 9.65 -6.88
CA ALA A 11 -0.11 10.98 -6.30
C ALA A 11 0.55 12.08 -7.15
N GLY A 12 1.78 11.84 -7.60
CA GLY A 12 2.51 12.81 -8.41
C GLY A 12 1.91 13.02 -9.80
N LEU A 13 1.46 11.96 -10.47
CA LEU A 13 0.80 12.07 -11.77
C LEU A 13 -0.56 12.80 -11.67
N VAL A 14 -1.33 12.54 -10.61
CA VAL A 14 -2.58 13.25 -10.30
C VAL A 14 -2.30 14.73 -10.06
N ALA A 15 -1.34 15.06 -9.19
CA ALA A 15 -0.97 16.45 -8.90
C ALA A 15 -0.49 17.19 -10.16
N ALA A 16 0.36 16.57 -10.95
CA ALA A 16 0.87 17.17 -12.18
C ALA A 16 -0.22 17.39 -13.25
N ALA A 17 -1.11 16.40 -13.43
CA ALA A 17 -2.23 16.51 -14.37
C ALA A 17 -3.17 17.66 -13.95
N ARG A 18 -3.53 17.73 -12.67
CA ARG A 18 -4.40 18.77 -12.13
C ARG A 18 -3.77 20.15 -12.20
N LEU A 19 -2.50 20.31 -11.86
CA LEU A 19 -1.77 21.58 -12.03
C LEU A 19 -1.84 22.08 -13.47
N ARG A 20 -1.68 21.20 -14.45
CA ARG A 20 -1.82 21.58 -15.86
C ARG A 20 -3.22 22.03 -16.24
N GLU A 21 -4.26 21.33 -15.74
CA GLU A 21 -5.65 21.76 -15.95
C GLU A 21 -5.92 23.15 -15.37
N LEU A 22 -5.27 23.46 -14.24
CA LEU A 22 -5.32 24.78 -13.60
C LEU A 22 -4.40 25.84 -14.26
N GLY A 23 -3.81 25.52 -15.42
CA GLY A 23 -3.00 26.44 -16.19
C GLY A 23 -1.57 26.67 -15.66
N ARG A 24 -1.11 25.84 -14.72
CA ARG A 24 0.25 25.94 -14.17
C ARG A 24 1.26 25.17 -15.02
N SER A 25 2.47 25.70 -15.14
CA SER A 25 3.61 25.02 -15.73
C SER A 25 4.13 23.98 -14.72
N VAL A 26 4.34 22.73 -15.18
CA VAL A 26 4.77 21.62 -14.30
C VAL A 26 5.84 20.78 -14.99
N VAL A 27 6.80 20.29 -14.21
CA VAL A 27 7.76 19.24 -14.59
C VAL A 27 7.67 18.12 -13.55
N VAL A 28 7.67 16.87 -14.02
CA VAL A 28 7.69 15.69 -13.16
C VAL A 28 9.08 15.08 -13.23
N LEU A 29 9.71 14.88 -12.07
CA LEU A 29 10.98 14.16 -11.92
C LEU A 29 10.72 12.79 -11.33
N GLU A 30 11.14 11.74 -12.02
CA GLU A 30 11.00 10.35 -11.58
C GLU A 30 12.36 9.69 -11.47
N LYS A 31 12.65 9.17 -10.29
CA LYS A 31 13.92 8.47 -10.00
C LYS A 31 14.05 7.15 -10.75
N GLY A 32 12.93 6.50 -11.01
CA GLY A 32 12.88 5.21 -11.69
C GLY A 32 12.88 5.34 -13.21
N ALA A 33 13.16 4.23 -13.87
CA ALA A 33 13.18 4.09 -15.32
C ALA A 33 11.77 4.07 -15.97
N ARG A 34 10.70 4.21 -15.17
CA ARG A 34 9.31 4.22 -15.67
C ARG A 34 8.37 5.00 -14.75
N THR A 35 7.27 5.47 -15.31
CA THR A 35 6.16 6.09 -14.57
C THR A 35 5.26 5.03 -13.93
N GLY A 36 4.43 5.45 -12.98
CA GLY A 36 3.36 4.66 -12.36
C GLY A 36 3.65 4.17 -10.95
N GLY A 37 4.93 4.04 -10.56
CA GLY A 37 5.31 3.62 -9.21
C GLY A 37 4.54 2.39 -8.72
N SER A 38 4.15 2.36 -7.45
CA SER A 38 3.40 1.25 -6.85
C SER A 38 1.95 1.13 -7.34
N LEU A 39 1.39 2.11 -8.06
CA LEU A 39 0.07 1.96 -8.70
C LEU A 39 0.05 0.77 -9.66
N LEU A 40 1.10 0.62 -10.49
CA LEU A 40 1.20 -0.50 -11.44
C LEU A 40 1.28 -1.88 -10.78
N LEU A 41 1.61 -1.93 -9.49
CA LEU A 41 1.77 -3.15 -8.70
C LEU A 41 0.50 -3.49 -7.91
N SER A 42 -0.56 -2.70 -8.09
CA SER A 42 -1.83 -2.80 -7.36
C SER A 42 -2.95 -3.40 -8.21
N SER A 43 -4.06 -3.76 -7.55
CA SER A 43 -5.30 -4.15 -8.23
C SER A 43 -6.10 -2.98 -8.80
N GLY A 44 -5.66 -1.74 -8.58
CA GLY A 44 -6.33 -0.52 -9.02
C GLY A 44 -7.66 -0.20 -8.31
N VAL A 45 -7.92 -0.82 -7.16
CA VAL A 45 -9.11 -0.50 -6.34
C VAL A 45 -8.81 0.72 -5.49
N ILE A 46 -9.53 1.80 -5.72
CA ILE A 46 -9.47 3.06 -4.96
C ILE A 46 -10.72 3.14 -4.11
N TRP A 47 -10.57 3.22 -2.78
CA TRP A 47 -11.70 3.04 -1.89
C TRP A 47 -11.55 3.79 -0.57
N ARG A 48 -12.66 4.06 0.12
CA ARG A 48 -12.74 4.61 1.47
C ARG A 48 -13.68 3.79 2.35
N HIS A 49 -13.57 3.96 3.65
CA HIS A 49 -14.60 3.56 4.61
C HIS A 49 -15.88 4.39 4.39
N ARG A 50 -17.00 3.94 4.92
CA ARG A 50 -18.30 4.61 4.72
C ARG A 50 -18.36 5.95 5.45
N SER A 51 -17.66 6.06 6.58
CA SER A 51 -17.58 7.29 7.37
C SER A 51 -16.19 7.55 7.92
N VAL A 52 -15.97 8.74 8.46
CA VAL A 52 -14.73 9.13 9.14
C VAL A 52 -14.55 8.31 10.42
N GLU A 53 -15.64 8.03 11.14
CA GLU A 53 -15.63 7.23 12.36
C GLU A 53 -15.18 5.78 12.10
N GLU A 54 -15.67 5.17 11.01
CA GLU A 54 -15.21 3.84 10.58
C GLU A 54 -13.73 3.84 10.18
N PHE A 55 -13.28 4.89 9.47
CA PHE A 55 -11.87 5.02 9.12
C PHE A 55 -11.00 5.18 10.37
N HIS A 56 -11.41 6.05 11.30
CA HIS A 56 -10.66 6.28 12.53
C HIS A 56 -10.68 5.06 13.46
N ALA A 57 -11.77 4.32 13.50
CA ALA A 57 -11.84 3.05 14.24
C ALA A 57 -10.88 1.99 13.68
N GLU A 58 -10.68 1.97 12.37
CA GLU A 58 -9.72 1.08 11.70
C GLU A 58 -8.26 1.56 11.86
N CYS A 59 -8.03 2.87 11.85
CA CYS A 59 -6.71 3.50 11.96
C CYS A 59 -6.68 4.50 13.13
N PRO A 60 -6.75 4.05 14.39
CA PRO A 60 -7.05 4.90 15.54
C PRO A 60 -5.90 5.84 15.94
N ALA A 61 -4.68 5.55 15.53
CA ALA A 61 -3.53 6.43 15.74
C ALA A 61 -3.27 7.35 14.52
N GLY A 62 -4.15 7.29 13.51
CA GLY A 62 -4.06 8.12 12.31
C GLY A 62 -4.58 9.55 12.54
N ASP A 63 -4.09 10.48 11.72
CA ASP A 63 -4.52 11.87 11.73
C ASP A 63 -5.99 12.01 11.29
N LEU A 64 -6.86 12.42 12.20
CA LEU A 64 -8.31 12.47 11.98
C LEU A 64 -8.71 13.50 10.90
N GLU A 65 -7.97 14.60 10.77
CA GLU A 65 -8.27 15.61 9.73
C GLU A 65 -7.93 15.10 8.34
N LEU A 66 -6.80 14.42 8.17
CA LEU A 66 -6.45 13.79 6.91
C LEU A 66 -7.40 12.64 6.55
N GLN A 67 -7.80 11.84 7.55
CA GLN A 67 -8.83 10.79 7.36
C GLN A 67 -10.17 11.40 6.90
N ARG A 68 -10.58 12.50 7.51
CA ARG A 68 -11.78 13.27 7.13
C ARG A 68 -11.66 13.80 5.70
N THR A 69 -10.56 14.46 5.36
CA THR A 69 -10.29 14.96 4.01
C THR A 69 -10.42 13.85 2.96
N ILE A 70 -9.87 12.67 3.24
CA ILE A 70 -9.96 11.53 2.31
C ILE A 70 -11.40 11.04 2.17
N VAL A 71 -12.13 10.88 3.28
CA VAL A 71 -13.52 10.38 3.24
C VAL A 71 -14.45 11.36 2.52
N GLU A 72 -14.31 12.65 2.80
CA GLU A 72 -15.21 13.69 2.26
C GLU A 72 -14.91 13.99 0.79
N ARG A 73 -13.64 13.92 0.35
CA ARG A 73 -13.25 14.31 -1.01
C ARG A 73 -13.08 13.15 -1.99
N LEU A 74 -13.14 11.89 -1.54
CA LEU A 74 -12.86 10.78 -2.45
C LEU A 74 -13.85 10.67 -3.60
N ASP A 75 -15.15 10.91 -3.36
CA ASP A 75 -16.17 10.71 -4.40
C ASP A 75 -15.96 11.71 -5.54
N GLU A 76 -15.77 13.00 -5.26
CA GLU A 76 -15.42 14.02 -6.27
C GLU A 76 -14.08 13.73 -6.96
N SER A 77 -13.13 13.17 -6.21
CA SER A 77 -11.83 12.80 -6.74
C SER A 77 -11.93 11.62 -7.72
N LEU A 78 -12.80 10.65 -7.43
CA LEU A 78 -13.11 9.54 -8.34
C LEU A 78 -13.84 10.02 -9.60
N ASP A 79 -14.76 10.98 -9.48
CA ASP A 79 -15.42 11.61 -10.63
C ASP A 79 -14.40 12.33 -11.52
N TRP A 80 -13.47 13.08 -10.93
CA TRP A 80 -12.37 13.69 -11.68
C TRP A 80 -11.52 12.63 -12.40
N LEU A 81 -11.10 11.58 -11.70
CA LEU A 81 -10.30 10.51 -12.33
C LEU A 81 -11.11 9.79 -13.41
N GLY A 82 -12.40 9.57 -13.19
CA GLY A 82 -13.34 8.97 -14.13
C GLY A 82 -13.50 9.78 -15.42
N SER A 83 -13.38 11.12 -15.34
CA SER A 83 -13.36 11.98 -16.52
C SER A 83 -12.09 11.84 -17.37
N VAL A 84 -10.98 11.40 -16.77
CA VAL A 84 -9.70 11.15 -17.44
C VAL A 84 -9.62 9.72 -17.97
N VAL A 85 -10.03 8.75 -17.14
CA VAL A 85 -10.01 7.32 -17.43
C VAL A 85 -11.29 6.68 -16.88
N PRO A 86 -12.12 6.00 -17.70
CA PRO A 86 -13.31 5.33 -17.18
C PRO A 86 -12.93 4.21 -16.21
N PRO A 87 -13.67 4.04 -15.10
CA PRO A 87 -13.48 2.93 -14.19
C PRO A 87 -13.82 1.59 -14.86
N VAL A 88 -13.15 0.52 -14.42
CA VAL A 88 -13.45 -0.85 -14.83
C VAL A 88 -14.67 -1.38 -14.09
N ALA A 89 -14.88 -0.92 -12.85
CA ALA A 89 -16.04 -1.22 -12.04
C ALA A 89 -16.29 -0.07 -11.04
N ASN A 90 -17.56 0.25 -10.80
CA ASN A 90 -17.99 1.28 -9.83
C ASN A 90 -18.23 0.67 -8.44
N GLU A 91 -17.46 -0.33 -8.07
CA GLU A 91 -17.53 -1.02 -6.79
C GLU A 91 -16.14 -1.53 -6.39
N THR A 92 -15.98 -1.78 -5.10
CA THR A 92 -14.72 -2.25 -4.51
C THR A 92 -14.65 -3.78 -4.41
N GLY A 93 -15.78 -4.46 -4.52
CA GLY A 93 -15.95 -5.87 -4.18
C GLY A 93 -15.99 -6.14 -2.67
N ASN A 94 -16.01 -5.10 -1.83
CA ASN A 94 -16.18 -5.19 -0.38
C ASN A 94 -17.37 -4.31 0.07
N PRO A 95 -18.46 -4.86 0.64
CA PRO A 95 -19.65 -4.10 1.01
C PRO A 95 -19.43 -3.07 2.14
N ARG A 96 -18.30 -3.17 2.86
CA ARG A 96 -17.93 -2.21 3.92
C ARG A 96 -17.25 -0.95 3.38
N THR A 97 -16.93 -0.89 2.08
CA THR A 97 -16.18 0.20 1.49
C THR A 97 -16.89 0.78 0.27
N LEU A 98 -16.62 2.04 -0.04
CA LEU A 98 -17.11 2.76 -1.21
C LEU A 98 -15.93 3.13 -2.11
N GLY A 99 -16.10 3.08 -3.42
CA GLY A 99 -15.04 3.41 -4.36
C GLY A 99 -15.22 2.74 -5.72
N ALA A 100 -14.15 2.75 -6.51
CA ALA A 100 -14.14 2.21 -7.86
C ALA A 100 -12.83 1.49 -8.17
N ARG A 101 -12.88 0.64 -9.20
CA ARG A 101 -11.70 -0.04 -9.73
C ARG A 101 -11.31 0.58 -11.07
N PHE A 102 -10.03 0.86 -11.23
CA PHE A 102 -9.43 1.35 -12.46
C PHE A 102 -8.37 0.37 -12.97
N ASN A 103 -8.09 0.40 -14.27
CA ASN A 103 -6.93 -0.30 -14.81
C ASN A 103 -5.67 0.55 -14.52
N PRO A 104 -4.70 0.08 -13.74
CA PRO A 104 -3.52 0.86 -13.36
C PRO A 104 -2.72 1.37 -14.56
N GLY A 105 -2.51 0.52 -15.57
CA GLY A 105 -1.78 0.89 -16.79
C GLY A 105 -2.49 1.99 -17.58
N HIS A 106 -3.81 1.93 -17.68
CA HIS A 106 -4.59 2.97 -18.37
C HIS A 106 -4.55 4.31 -17.60
N VAL A 107 -4.63 4.27 -16.26
CA VAL A 107 -4.50 5.49 -15.43
C VAL A 107 -3.14 6.13 -15.67
N VAL A 108 -2.06 5.36 -15.57
CA VAL A 108 -0.70 5.88 -15.82
C VAL A 108 -0.58 6.46 -17.21
N ALA A 109 -0.98 5.72 -18.24
CA ALA A 109 -0.87 6.17 -19.63
C ALA A 109 -1.63 7.49 -19.89
N LYS A 110 -2.85 7.62 -19.35
CA LYS A 110 -3.67 8.82 -19.55
C LYS A 110 -3.15 10.03 -18.78
N LEU A 111 -2.79 9.85 -17.50
CA LEU A 111 -2.26 10.93 -16.69
C LEU A 111 -0.91 11.44 -17.24
N THR A 112 -0.08 10.54 -17.78
CA THR A 112 1.24 10.90 -18.33
C THR A 112 1.16 11.58 -19.70
N GLN A 113 0.12 11.34 -20.48
CA GLN A 113 0.01 11.67 -21.91
C GLN A 113 0.38 13.12 -22.28
N ARG A 114 0.21 14.06 -21.36
CA ARG A 114 0.47 15.49 -21.59
C ARG A 114 1.49 16.09 -20.61
N LEU A 115 2.23 15.26 -19.89
CA LEU A 115 3.18 15.70 -18.88
C LEU A 115 4.62 15.63 -19.41
N ALA A 116 5.44 16.61 -19.03
CA ALA A 116 6.88 16.52 -19.18
C ALA A 116 7.44 15.70 -18.01
N VAL A 117 7.64 14.40 -18.22
CA VAL A 117 8.23 13.50 -17.22
C VAL A 117 9.66 13.20 -17.60
N ARG A 118 10.58 13.40 -16.65
CA ARG A 118 11.99 13.06 -16.76
C ARG A 118 12.26 11.83 -15.92
N LEU A 119 12.57 10.73 -16.58
CA LEU A 119 12.91 9.46 -15.96
C LEU A 119 14.37 9.41 -15.58
N ASP A 120 14.74 8.53 -14.65
CA ASP A 120 16.10 8.38 -14.12
C ASP A 120 16.67 9.70 -13.55
N GLU A 121 15.78 10.61 -13.13
CA GLU A 121 16.13 11.94 -12.62
C GLU A 121 15.50 12.17 -11.23
N PRO A 122 16.19 11.81 -10.14
CA PRO A 122 15.72 12.09 -8.79
C PRO A 122 15.78 13.58 -8.48
N LEU A 123 14.82 14.10 -7.70
CA LEU A 123 14.93 15.45 -7.15
C LEU A 123 16.03 15.50 -6.09
N ALA A 124 17.09 16.26 -6.34
CA ALA A 124 18.23 16.36 -5.42
C ALA A 124 18.08 17.48 -4.39
N THR A 125 17.44 18.60 -4.75
CA THR A 125 17.29 19.79 -3.90
C THR A 125 16.00 20.53 -4.21
N LEU A 126 15.43 21.21 -3.20
CA LEU A 126 14.27 22.08 -3.37
C LEU A 126 14.73 23.44 -3.91
N THR A 127 14.30 23.79 -5.11
CA THR A 127 14.70 25.06 -5.78
C THR A 127 13.53 25.98 -6.10
N GLY A 128 12.30 25.61 -5.74
CA GLY A 128 11.08 26.39 -5.99
C GLY A 128 9.84 25.61 -5.53
N PRO A 129 8.64 26.02 -5.97
CA PRO A 129 7.41 25.31 -5.62
C PRO A 129 7.50 23.83 -5.96
N THR A 130 7.30 22.97 -4.95
CA THR A 130 7.56 21.53 -5.08
C THR A 130 6.47 20.71 -4.43
N VAL A 131 5.96 19.69 -5.15
CA VAL A 131 5.10 18.63 -4.63
C VAL A 131 5.92 17.35 -4.46
N LEU A 132 6.08 16.89 -3.24
CA LEU A 132 6.74 15.64 -2.90
C LEU A 132 5.73 14.48 -2.99
N ALA A 133 6.01 13.51 -3.86
CA ALA A 133 5.17 12.34 -4.15
C ALA A 133 6.03 11.10 -4.45
N THR A 134 7.15 10.95 -3.73
CA THR A 134 8.21 9.95 -4.00
C THR A 134 7.87 8.54 -3.53
N GLY A 135 6.76 8.37 -2.80
CA GLY A 135 6.21 7.07 -2.41
C GLY A 135 6.76 6.49 -1.11
N GLY A 136 7.29 7.33 -0.22
CA GLY A 136 7.80 6.91 1.09
C GLY A 136 9.09 6.09 1.00
N TYR A 137 9.34 5.21 2.00
CA TYR A 137 10.61 4.48 2.10
C TYR A 137 10.47 2.96 2.23
N ALA A 138 9.41 2.39 1.64
CA ALA A 138 9.11 0.95 1.75
C ALA A 138 10.26 0.04 1.29
N ALA A 139 11.01 0.43 0.24
CA ALA A 139 12.14 -0.35 -0.25
C ALA A 139 13.33 -0.35 0.72
N LEU A 140 13.59 0.79 1.37
CA LEU A 140 14.62 0.89 2.41
C LEU A 140 14.21 0.08 3.64
N PHE A 141 12.98 0.28 4.11
CA PHE A 141 12.41 -0.43 5.26
C PHE A 141 12.45 -1.95 5.09
N ALA A 142 11.98 -2.47 3.94
CA ALA A 142 11.98 -3.90 3.67
C ALA A 142 13.40 -4.48 3.73
N ARG A 143 14.37 -3.78 3.14
CA ARG A 143 15.77 -4.20 3.17
C ARG A 143 16.37 -4.22 4.58
N GLU A 144 16.11 -3.19 5.37
CA GLU A 144 16.63 -3.06 6.74
C GLU A 144 16.06 -4.10 7.70
N HIS A 145 14.81 -4.52 7.47
CA HIS A 145 14.12 -5.49 8.31
C HIS A 145 14.14 -6.93 7.74
N GLY A 146 14.80 -7.16 6.60
CA GLY A 146 14.86 -8.49 5.98
C GLY A 146 13.50 -8.99 5.47
N LEU A 147 12.59 -8.07 5.12
CA LEU A 147 11.26 -8.37 4.59
C LEU A 147 11.26 -8.35 3.07
N LEU A 148 10.24 -8.97 2.48
CA LEU A 148 10.02 -8.86 1.03
C LEU A 148 9.54 -7.45 0.68
N LEU A 149 9.86 -6.98 -0.52
CA LEU A 149 9.32 -5.73 -1.04
C LEU A 149 8.11 -6.01 -1.94
N ARG A 150 7.01 -5.30 -1.68
CA ARG A 150 5.80 -5.30 -2.48
C ARG A 150 5.41 -3.87 -2.90
N ALA A 151 6.39 -3.08 -3.24
CA ALA A 151 6.26 -1.69 -3.66
C ALA A 151 7.28 -1.37 -4.76
N ALA A 152 7.23 -0.14 -5.29
CA ALA A 152 8.24 0.32 -6.23
C ALA A 152 9.64 0.29 -5.59
N PRO A 153 10.66 -0.27 -6.27
CA PRO A 153 12.00 -0.41 -5.70
C PRO A 153 12.70 0.94 -5.48
N TRP A 154 12.16 2.01 -6.04
CA TRP A 154 12.69 3.37 -5.89
C TRP A 154 12.13 4.12 -4.67
N SER A 155 11.20 3.54 -3.89
CA SER A 155 10.64 4.15 -2.66
C SER A 155 11.65 4.09 -1.51
N THR A 156 12.61 5.01 -1.52
CA THR A 156 13.75 5.05 -0.60
C THR A 156 13.77 6.27 0.34
N GLY A 157 12.65 7.01 0.44
CA GLY A 157 12.48 8.10 1.40
C GLY A 157 13.03 9.45 0.96
N ASP A 158 13.25 9.65 -0.34
CA ASP A 158 13.89 10.87 -0.84
C ASP A 158 13.05 12.12 -0.53
N GLY A 159 11.72 12.08 -0.76
CA GLY A 159 10.81 13.19 -0.45
C GLY A 159 10.76 13.52 1.03
N ILE A 160 10.69 12.50 1.88
CA ILE A 160 10.72 12.68 3.34
C ILE A 160 12.04 13.32 3.79
N SER A 161 13.16 12.88 3.23
CA SER A 161 14.48 13.44 3.54
C SER A 161 14.61 14.90 3.11
N LEU A 162 14.10 15.25 1.93
CA LEU A 162 14.07 16.64 1.44
C LEU A 162 13.18 17.53 2.32
N GLY A 163 11.99 17.06 2.68
CA GLY A 163 11.09 17.78 3.58
C GLY A 163 11.70 18.00 4.97
N ARG A 164 12.32 16.96 5.53
CA ARG A 164 13.04 17.04 6.82
C ARG A 164 14.16 18.08 6.76
N ALA A 165 14.94 18.08 5.69
CA ALA A 165 16.01 19.06 5.49
C ALA A 165 15.48 20.51 5.36
N ALA A 166 14.24 20.68 4.86
CA ALA A 166 13.54 21.96 4.80
C ALA A 166 12.88 22.38 6.13
N GLY A 167 12.97 21.57 7.19
CA GLY A 167 12.40 21.86 8.50
C GLY A 167 11.00 21.28 8.76
N ALA A 168 10.53 20.39 7.90
CA ALA A 168 9.24 19.74 8.07
C ALA A 168 9.17 18.89 9.35
N ALA A 169 7.99 18.85 9.96
CA ALA A 169 7.63 17.84 10.94
C ALA A 169 7.30 16.52 10.26
N GLU A 170 7.38 15.42 10.98
CA GLU A 170 6.99 14.10 10.54
C GLU A 170 5.83 13.57 11.38
N ARG A 171 4.99 12.69 10.79
CA ARG A 171 3.91 11.99 11.46
C ARG A 171 3.93 10.50 11.08
N GLY A 172 3.35 9.66 11.95
CA GLY A 172 3.31 8.22 11.82
C GLY A 172 4.42 7.53 12.59
N ASP A 173 4.22 6.24 12.91
CA ASP A 173 5.22 5.42 13.59
C ASP A 173 6.19 4.82 12.56
N SER A 174 7.48 4.98 12.79
CA SER A 174 8.53 4.46 11.92
C SER A 174 8.66 2.92 11.96
N ALA A 175 8.09 2.27 12.96
CA ALA A 175 8.02 0.81 13.06
C ALA A 175 6.79 0.22 12.35
N GLU A 176 5.80 1.05 12.02
CA GLU A 176 4.56 0.60 11.39
C GLU A 176 4.63 0.61 9.86
N PHE A 177 4.03 -0.41 9.28
CA PHE A 177 3.90 -0.52 7.83
C PHE A 177 2.65 -1.32 7.45
N TYR A 178 2.16 -1.09 6.24
CA TYR A 178 1.21 -1.99 5.61
C TYR A 178 1.95 -3.02 4.76
N GLY A 179 1.62 -4.28 4.99
CA GLY A 179 2.18 -5.40 4.25
C GLY A 179 1.14 -6.42 3.82
N ARG A 180 1.56 -7.31 2.92
CA ARG A 180 0.81 -8.49 2.49
C ARG A 180 1.68 -9.72 2.65
N VAL A 181 1.06 -10.81 3.07
CA VAL A 181 1.72 -12.11 3.11
C VAL A 181 1.84 -12.66 1.69
N LEU A 182 3.04 -13.11 1.34
CA LEU A 182 3.42 -13.69 0.06
C LEU A 182 4.04 -15.07 0.29
N PRO A 183 4.16 -15.92 -0.73
CA PRO A 183 5.00 -17.12 -0.63
C PRO A 183 6.43 -16.71 -0.29
N ALA A 184 7.02 -17.39 0.70
CA ALA A 184 8.41 -17.14 1.11
C ALA A 184 9.41 -17.66 0.07
N PRO A 185 10.65 -17.16 0.03
CA PRO A 185 11.72 -17.80 -0.73
C PRO A 185 11.81 -19.31 -0.39
N PRO A 186 12.03 -20.18 -1.39
CA PRO A 186 12.58 -19.89 -2.72
C PRO A 186 11.58 -19.39 -3.79
N ALA A 187 10.34 -19.08 -3.43
CA ALA A 187 9.39 -18.51 -4.38
C ALA A 187 9.95 -17.26 -5.07
N HIS A 188 9.76 -17.18 -6.37
CA HIS A 188 10.10 -16.01 -7.17
C HIS A 188 8.86 -15.18 -7.45
N VAL A 189 8.59 -14.20 -6.58
CA VAL A 189 7.43 -13.29 -6.71
C VAL A 189 7.89 -12.01 -7.39
N GLY A 190 7.60 -11.88 -8.68
CA GLY A 190 7.86 -10.67 -9.46
C GLY A 190 6.77 -9.61 -9.29
N GLU A 191 7.01 -8.40 -9.79
CA GLU A 191 6.06 -7.29 -9.72
C GLU A 191 4.69 -7.65 -10.33
N ALA A 192 4.67 -8.41 -11.44
CA ALA A 192 3.43 -8.85 -12.09
C ALA A 192 2.63 -9.85 -11.23
N ASP A 193 3.26 -10.46 -10.24
CA ASP A 193 2.66 -11.49 -9.39
C ASP A 193 2.09 -10.93 -8.08
N PHE A 194 2.43 -9.71 -7.68
CA PHE A 194 2.09 -9.16 -6.35
C PHE A 194 0.61 -9.24 -5.98
N VAL A 195 -0.30 -9.15 -6.95
CA VAL A 195 -1.73 -9.25 -6.69
C VAL A 195 -2.15 -10.72 -6.58
N ARG A 196 -1.72 -11.58 -7.52
CA ARG A 196 -2.13 -13.00 -7.55
C ARG A 196 -1.44 -13.84 -6.49
N ALA A 197 -0.20 -13.51 -6.11
CA ALA A 197 0.59 -14.24 -5.13
C ALA A 197 0.20 -13.95 -3.67
N ALA A 198 -0.60 -12.89 -3.40
CA ALA A 198 -0.97 -12.53 -2.04
C ALA A 198 -1.74 -13.66 -1.36
N GLN A 199 -1.22 -14.14 -0.22
CA GLN A 199 -1.78 -15.23 0.58
C GLN A 199 -2.86 -14.66 1.53
N LEU A 200 -4.07 -14.46 1.02
CA LEU A 200 -5.14 -13.72 1.69
C LEU A 200 -5.95 -14.55 2.69
N TYR A 201 -5.65 -15.83 2.84
CA TYR A 201 -6.46 -16.79 3.62
C TYR A 201 -5.98 -17.00 5.06
N GLY A 202 -5.15 -16.09 5.60
CA GLY A 202 -4.65 -16.19 6.99
C GLY A 202 -5.75 -16.35 8.07
N ALA A 203 -6.96 -15.80 7.84
CA ALA A 203 -8.08 -15.95 8.76
C ALA A 203 -8.62 -17.38 8.84
N VAL A 204 -8.55 -18.16 7.75
CA VAL A 204 -8.99 -19.57 7.72
C VAL A 204 -7.83 -20.54 7.95
N ALA A 205 -6.59 -20.10 7.81
CA ALA A 205 -5.40 -20.89 8.08
C ALA A 205 -5.06 -20.93 9.57
N HIS A 206 -4.32 -21.96 9.97
CA HIS A 206 -3.56 -21.97 11.20
C HIS A 206 -2.18 -21.39 10.92
N VAL A 207 -1.89 -20.20 11.45
CA VAL A 207 -0.64 -19.46 11.20
C VAL A 207 0.36 -19.84 12.28
N VAL A 208 1.46 -20.45 11.89
CA VAL A 208 2.49 -20.95 12.81
C VAL A 208 3.89 -20.49 12.40
N ASP A 209 4.79 -20.48 13.37
CA ASP A 209 6.23 -20.33 13.12
C ASP A 209 6.87 -21.63 12.59
N THR A 210 8.17 -21.63 12.44
CA THR A 210 8.94 -22.82 11.98
C THR A 210 8.97 -23.97 12.98
N SER A 211 8.55 -23.77 14.23
CA SER A 211 8.45 -24.80 15.25
C SER A 211 7.03 -25.40 15.37
N GLY A 212 6.07 -24.89 14.59
CA GLY A 212 4.67 -25.24 14.69
C GLY A 212 3.90 -24.49 15.79
N SER A 213 4.54 -23.50 16.43
CA SER A 213 3.89 -22.67 17.45
C SER A 213 3.00 -21.60 16.80
N PRO A 214 1.74 -21.43 17.31
CA PRO A 214 0.85 -20.41 16.77
C PRO A 214 1.44 -18.99 16.87
N LEU A 215 1.41 -18.25 15.79
CA LEU A 215 1.79 -16.83 15.76
C LEU A 215 0.65 -15.90 16.15
N LEU A 216 -0.58 -16.40 16.09
CA LEU A 216 -1.79 -15.66 16.42
C LEU A 216 -2.63 -16.46 17.40
N PRO A 217 -3.34 -15.85 18.37
CA PRO A 217 -4.28 -16.54 19.22
C PRO A 217 -5.36 -17.30 18.41
N ALA A 218 -5.99 -18.29 19.03
CA ALA A 218 -6.93 -19.16 18.34
C ALA A 218 -8.22 -18.48 17.85
N ASP A 219 -8.56 -17.35 18.42
CA ASP A 219 -9.72 -16.49 18.12
C ASP A 219 -9.37 -15.04 18.49
N PRO A 220 -9.74 -14.04 17.78
CA PRO A 220 -10.87 -13.77 16.89
C PRO A 220 -10.49 -13.67 15.40
N ALA A 221 -11.45 -13.20 14.58
CA ALA A 221 -11.24 -12.90 13.15
C ALA A 221 -10.11 -11.90 12.97
N TRP A 222 -8.93 -12.38 12.57
CA TRP A 222 -7.75 -11.57 12.37
C TRP A 222 -7.86 -10.71 11.12
N HIS A 223 -7.48 -9.46 11.26
CA HIS A 223 -7.27 -8.58 10.12
C HIS A 223 -6.04 -9.02 9.33
N GLU A 224 -6.01 -8.75 8.03
CA GLU A 224 -4.86 -9.08 7.17
C GLU A 224 -3.57 -8.38 7.63
N VAL A 225 -3.70 -7.19 8.21
CA VAL A 225 -2.58 -6.42 8.77
C VAL A 225 -1.97 -7.16 9.95
N ASP A 226 -2.79 -7.66 10.89
CA ASP A 226 -2.32 -8.39 12.05
C ASP A 226 -1.56 -9.66 11.64
N VAL A 227 -2.09 -10.38 10.66
CA VAL A 227 -1.44 -11.57 10.11
C VAL A 227 -0.10 -11.22 9.47
N ALA A 228 -0.04 -10.13 8.69
CA ALA A 228 1.20 -9.71 8.04
C ALA A 228 2.26 -9.27 9.07
N LEU A 229 1.86 -8.56 10.13
CA LEU A 229 2.75 -8.14 11.22
C LEU A 229 3.26 -9.33 12.04
N ALA A 230 2.38 -10.28 12.35
CA ALA A 230 2.75 -11.51 13.07
C ALA A 230 3.77 -12.35 12.26
N VAL A 231 3.55 -12.49 10.95
CA VAL A 231 4.51 -13.16 10.05
C VAL A 231 5.82 -12.38 9.95
N ALA A 232 5.78 -11.04 9.87
CA ALA A 232 6.97 -10.19 9.82
C ALA A 232 7.83 -10.29 11.08
N SER A 233 7.21 -10.46 12.25
CA SER A 233 7.91 -10.57 13.54
C SER A 233 8.54 -11.96 13.75
N SER A 234 8.21 -12.95 12.92
CA SER A 234 8.76 -14.31 13.00
C SER A 234 9.93 -14.51 12.03
N ARG A 235 10.80 -15.48 12.35
CA ARG A 235 11.92 -15.86 11.47
C ARG A 235 11.52 -16.79 10.32
N GLY A 236 10.23 -16.92 10.07
CA GLY A 236 9.61 -17.78 9.07
C GLY A 236 8.27 -18.25 9.57
N ALA A 237 7.31 -18.35 8.69
CA ALA A 237 5.94 -18.72 9.02
C ALA A 237 5.35 -19.67 8.00
N TRP A 238 4.31 -20.39 8.45
CA TRP A 238 3.53 -21.29 7.62
C TRP A 238 2.05 -20.98 7.77
N PHE A 239 1.35 -20.98 6.66
CA PHE A 239 -0.11 -21.06 6.63
C PHE A 239 -0.50 -22.51 6.42
N VAL A 240 -1.15 -23.12 7.42
CA VAL A 240 -1.60 -24.50 7.38
C VAL A 240 -3.12 -24.53 7.30
N VAL A 241 -3.65 -25.24 6.32
CA VAL A 241 -5.09 -25.46 6.15
C VAL A 241 -5.38 -26.97 6.07
N ASP A 242 -6.57 -27.35 6.49
CA ASP A 242 -7.15 -28.67 6.24
C ASP A 242 -7.99 -28.67 4.95
N ALA A 243 -8.66 -29.78 4.64
CA ALA A 243 -9.51 -29.88 3.44
C ALA A 243 -10.61 -28.82 3.41
N THR A 244 -11.24 -28.51 4.54
CA THR A 244 -12.30 -27.48 4.65
C THR A 244 -11.72 -26.08 4.42
N GLY A 245 -10.59 -25.76 5.03
CA GLY A 245 -9.90 -24.49 4.85
C GLY A 245 -9.40 -24.30 3.40
N ALA A 246 -8.92 -25.37 2.77
CA ALA A 246 -8.49 -25.35 1.37
C ALA A 246 -9.66 -25.08 0.39
N ALA A 247 -10.82 -25.65 0.66
CA ALA A 247 -12.05 -25.45 -0.13
C ALA A 247 -12.73 -24.08 0.10
N ALA A 248 -12.31 -23.32 1.10
CA ALA A 248 -12.89 -22.01 1.40
C ALA A 248 -12.65 -21.01 0.28
N THR A 249 -13.50 -19.98 0.21
CA THR A 249 -13.34 -18.85 -0.72
C THR A 249 -13.04 -17.58 0.08
N VAL A 250 -11.96 -16.90 -0.26
CA VAL A 250 -11.54 -15.63 0.36
C VAL A 250 -11.47 -14.53 -0.70
N ARG A 251 -12.24 -13.47 -0.51
CA ARG A 251 -12.34 -12.34 -1.45
C ARG A 251 -12.64 -12.78 -2.89
N GLY A 252 -13.54 -13.76 -3.04
CA GLY A 252 -13.96 -14.30 -4.35
C GLY A 252 -12.94 -15.22 -5.02
N ARG A 253 -11.86 -15.62 -4.33
CA ARG A 253 -10.87 -16.57 -4.83
C ARG A 253 -10.87 -17.84 -3.96
N PRO A 254 -10.96 -19.03 -4.55
CA PRO A 254 -10.74 -20.28 -3.84
C PRO A 254 -9.34 -20.33 -3.21
N VAL A 255 -9.22 -20.80 -1.98
CA VAL A 255 -7.93 -20.92 -1.29
C VAL A 255 -6.99 -21.86 -2.04
N GLU A 256 -7.50 -22.93 -2.62
CA GLU A 256 -6.72 -23.85 -3.44
C GLU A 256 -6.04 -23.16 -4.64
N GLU A 257 -6.72 -22.20 -5.28
CA GLU A 257 -6.13 -21.42 -6.37
C GLU A 257 -5.01 -20.48 -5.86
N ILE A 258 -5.18 -19.92 -4.66
CA ILE A 258 -4.14 -19.08 -4.04
C ILE A 258 -2.91 -19.94 -3.71
N ILE A 259 -3.11 -21.14 -3.18
CA ILE A 259 -2.05 -22.11 -2.89
C ILE A 259 -1.35 -22.57 -4.18
N ALA A 260 -2.12 -22.83 -5.24
CA ALA A 260 -1.56 -23.23 -6.55
C ALA A 260 -0.63 -22.16 -7.12
N VAL A 261 -0.95 -20.88 -6.95
CA VAL A 261 -0.06 -19.77 -7.34
C VAL A 261 1.25 -19.79 -6.55
N ALA A 262 1.21 -20.11 -5.25
CA ALA A 262 2.44 -20.23 -4.45
C ALA A 262 3.34 -21.36 -4.97
N ASP A 263 2.75 -22.48 -5.32
CA ASP A 263 3.44 -23.66 -5.89
C ASP A 263 4.04 -23.33 -7.27
N GLU A 264 3.24 -22.71 -8.15
CA GLU A 264 3.67 -22.25 -9.49
C GLU A 264 4.89 -21.31 -9.43
N LEU A 265 4.93 -20.44 -8.44
CA LEU A 265 6.02 -19.48 -8.24
C LEU A 265 7.26 -20.11 -7.56
N GLY A 266 7.25 -21.43 -7.32
CA GLY A 266 8.35 -22.16 -6.69
C GLY A 266 8.39 -22.03 -5.18
N GLY A 267 7.27 -21.69 -4.54
CA GLY A 267 7.14 -21.62 -3.09
C GLY A 267 7.21 -23.02 -2.44
N GLU A 268 7.57 -23.06 -1.16
CA GLU A 268 7.56 -24.32 -0.40
C GLU A 268 6.14 -24.63 0.02
N VAL A 269 5.54 -25.65 -0.62
CA VAL A 269 4.20 -26.17 -0.35
C VAL A 269 4.30 -27.63 0.06
N ARG A 270 3.83 -27.98 1.26
CA ARG A 270 3.80 -29.34 1.79
C ARG A 270 2.37 -29.85 1.86
N ARG A 271 2.14 -31.11 1.48
CA ARG A 271 0.83 -31.76 1.50
C ARG A 271 0.93 -33.13 2.19
N ALA A 272 0.01 -33.42 3.10
CA ALA A 272 0.00 -34.69 3.83
C ALA A 272 -1.40 -35.11 4.26
N THR A 273 -1.60 -36.40 4.51
CA THR A 273 -2.85 -36.95 5.07
C THR A 273 -2.81 -37.00 6.62
N ALA A 274 -1.66 -36.74 7.23
CA ALA A 274 -1.48 -36.63 8.67
C ALA A 274 -0.66 -35.37 9.00
N LEU A 275 -0.98 -34.69 10.12
CA LEU A 275 -0.36 -33.42 10.49
C LEU A 275 1.15 -33.54 10.76
N ASP A 276 1.57 -34.63 11.39
CA ASP A 276 2.97 -34.92 11.70
C ASP A 276 3.82 -35.13 10.43
N ALA A 277 3.21 -35.59 9.34
CA ALA A 277 3.89 -35.76 8.07
C ALA A 277 4.16 -34.42 7.33
N LEU A 278 3.63 -33.30 7.83
CA LEU A 278 4.01 -31.94 7.33
C LEU A 278 5.40 -31.52 7.82
N ASP A 279 5.94 -32.18 8.85
CA ASP A 279 7.26 -31.84 9.44
C ASP A 279 7.38 -30.38 9.87
N LEU A 280 6.37 -29.90 10.62
CA LEU A 280 6.28 -28.52 11.13
C LEU A 280 6.22 -28.47 12.67
N GLY A 281 6.58 -29.58 13.33
CA GLY A 281 6.41 -29.72 14.78
C GLY A 281 4.98 -30.03 15.19
N PRO A 282 4.64 -29.95 16.48
CA PRO A 282 3.34 -30.39 17.02
C PRO A 282 2.24 -29.39 16.71
N LEU A 283 1.57 -29.54 15.57
CA LEU A 283 0.42 -28.71 15.18
C LEU A 283 -0.83 -29.09 15.97
N ARG A 284 -1.41 -28.14 16.72
CA ARG A 284 -2.66 -28.32 17.45
C ARG A 284 -3.61 -27.16 17.16
N SER A 285 -4.66 -27.42 16.39
CA SER A 285 -5.68 -26.41 16.09
C SER A 285 -7.02 -27.07 15.77
N ARG A 286 -8.11 -26.44 16.21
CA ARG A 286 -9.48 -26.86 15.79
C ARG A 286 -9.74 -26.58 14.31
N LYS A 287 -8.93 -25.75 13.66
CA LYS A 287 -8.99 -25.48 12.22
C LYS A 287 -8.34 -26.57 11.36
N LEU A 288 -7.72 -27.58 11.97
CA LEU A 288 -7.00 -28.65 11.29
C LEU A 288 -7.63 -30.01 11.66
N ALA A 289 -8.89 -30.21 11.26
CA ALA A 289 -9.68 -31.36 11.61
C ALA A 289 -9.75 -32.45 10.52
N GLU A 290 -9.75 -32.03 9.24
CA GLU A 290 -10.05 -32.88 8.11
C GLU A 290 -8.88 -32.96 7.10
N PRO A 291 -8.28 -34.15 6.88
CA PRO A 291 -7.26 -34.31 5.84
C PRO A 291 -7.86 -34.21 4.43
N PRO A 292 -7.06 -33.88 3.39
CA PRO A 292 -5.62 -33.64 3.47
C PRO A 292 -5.28 -32.27 4.05
N PHE A 293 -4.06 -32.16 4.62
CA PHE A 293 -3.51 -30.92 5.14
C PHE A 293 -2.53 -30.32 4.15
N THR A 294 -2.57 -29.00 4.01
CA THR A 294 -1.63 -28.26 3.15
C THR A 294 -0.97 -27.13 3.95
N ALA A 295 0.35 -27.05 3.87
CA ALA A 295 1.14 -26.00 4.48
C ALA A 295 1.88 -25.20 3.39
N VAL A 296 1.80 -23.88 3.44
CA VAL A 296 2.52 -22.97 2.55
C VAL A 296 3.46 -22.13 3.39
N LYS A 297 4.74 -22.11 3.04
CA LYS A 297 5.72 -21.23 3.67
C LYS A 297 5.53 -19.81 3.20
N VAL A 298 5.43 -18.88 4.13
CA VAL A 298 5.05 -17.51 3.86
C VAL A 298 6.01 -16.49 4.48
N ALA A 299 6.06 -15.30 3.88
CA ALA A 299 6.79 -14.14 4.37
C ALA A 299 6.01 -12.86 4.09
N THR A 300 6.25 -11.80 4.84
CA THR A 300 5.58 -10.52 4.64
C THR A 300 6.31 -9.68 3.61
N GLY A 301 5.56 -9.13 2.66
CA GLY A 301 5.99 -8.12 1.72
C GLY A 301 5.48 -6.74 2.10
N VAL A 302 6.39 -5.78 2.29
CA VAL A 302 6.09 -4.38 2.63
C VAL A 302 5.49 -3.66 1.43
N THR A 303 4.33 -3.05 1.60
CA THR A 303 3.66 -2.25 0.56
C THR A 303 3.91 -0.76 0.73
N HIS A 304 3.74 -0.23 1.94
CA HIS A 304 4.11 1.15 2.29
C HIS A 304 4.31 1.28 3.80
N THR A 305 5.09 2.26 4.19
CA THR A 305 5.30 2.68 5.59
C THR A 305 4.31 3.75 5.99
N TYR A 306 4.10 3.98 7.29
CA TYR A 306 3.13 4.96 7.77
C TYR A 306 3.74 6.31 8.15
N THR A 307 5.05 6.35 8.36
CA THR A 307 5.78 7.60 8.57
C THR A 307 5.96 8.38 7.28
N GLY A 308 5.73 9.67 7.35
CA GLY A 308 5.96 10.64 6.30
C GLY A 308 5.96 12.05 6.86
N LEU A 309 5.90 13.05 6.01
CA LEU A 309 5.86 14.46 6.38
C LEU A 309 4.48 14.80 6.98
N ALA A 310 4.46 15.65 8.01
CA ALA A 310 3.24 16.24 8.50
C ALA A 310 2.66 17.19 7.44
N VAL A 311 1.39 16.99 7.10
CA VAL A 311 0.67 17.85 6.15
C VAL A 311 -0.68 18.24 6.73
N ASP A 312 -1.29 19.30 6.18
CA ASP A 312 -2.68 19.68 6.43
C ASP A 312 -3.62 19.11 5.34
N GLY A 313 -4.91 19.44 5.42
CA GLY A 313 -5.93 18.99 4.46
C GLY A 313 -5.73 19.50 3.02
N ASP A 314 -4.94 20.56 2.84
CA ASP A 314 -4.52 21.12 1.54
C ASP A 314 -3.20 20.52 1.05
N ALA A 315 -2.71 19.47 1.73
CA ALA A 315 -1.44 18.80 1.47
C ALA A 315 -0.19 19.71 1.62
N ARG A 316 -0.30 20.87 2.28
CA ARG A 316 0.85 21.73 2.57
C ARG A 316 1.70 21.07 3.66
N VAL A 317 3.01 21.03 3.45
CA VAL A 317 3.95 20.47 4.42
C VAL A 317 4.05 21.40 5.63
N LEU A 318 3.96 20.85 6.83
CA LEU A 318 3.98 21.60 8.10
C LEU A 318 5.36 21.55 8.74
N ALA A 319 5.80 22.69 9.26
CA ALA A 319 6.94 22.80 10.16
C ALA A 319 6.59 22.24 11.55
N ARG A 320 7.58 22.15 12.44
CA ARG A 320 7.40 21.64 13.82
C ARG A 320 6.45 22.46 14.68
N ASP A 321 6.28 23.74 14.38
CA ASP A 321 5.33 24.63 15.06
C ASP A 321 3.91 24.57 14.47
N GLY A 322 3.70 23.72 13.46
CA GLY A 322 2.43 23.55 12.75
C GLY A 322 2.18 24.56 11.64
N SER A 323 3.09 25.51 11.39
CA SER A 323 2.95 26.44 10.28
C SER A 323 3.29 25.78 8.93
N PRO A 324 2.58 26.12 7.83
CA PRO A 324 2.92 25.62 6.51
C PRO A 324 4.27 26.13 6.01
N LEU A 325 5.08 25.23 5.44
CA LEU A 325 6.29 25.59 4.72
C LEU A 325 5.92 26.12 3.32
N SER A 326 6.24 27.38 3.06
CA SER A 326 5.88 28.04 1.81
C SER A 326 6.45 27.31 0.57
N GLY A 327 5.62 27.10 -0.43
CA GLY A 327 5.99 26.46 -1.69
C GLY A 327 6.30 24.97 -1.59
N LEU A 328 5.88 24.28 -0.51
CA LEU A 328 6.14 22.85 -0.32
C LEU A 328 4.88 22.06 0.05
N TRP A 329 4.55 21.07 -0.76
CA TRP A 329 3.44 20.13 -0.58
C TRP A 329 3.95 18.70 -0.55
N ALA A 330 3.20 17.81 0.11
CA ALA A 330 3.47 16.37 0.05
C ALA A 330 2.16 15.57 -0.05
N CYS A 331 2.18 14.53 -0.87
CA CYS A 331 1.01 13.69 -1.12
C CYS A 331 1.38 12.22 -1.34
N GLY A 332 0.37 11.34 -1.33
CA GLY A 332 0.59 9.90 -1.32
C GLY A 332 1.26 9.46 -0.01
N ILE A 333 2.26 8.60 -0.10
CA ILE A 333 2.94 8.05 1.09
C ILE A 333 4.01 8.99 1.67
N ASP A 334 4.37 10.06 0.96
CA ASP A 334 5.21 11.11 1.55
C ASP A 334 4.43 11.94 2.59
N ALA A 335 3.08 11.95 2.56
CA ALA A 335 2.22 12.45 3.63
C ALA A 335 2.03 11.36 4.69
N GLY A 336 2.54 11.60 5.88
CA GLY A 336 2.57 10.63 6.98
C GLY A 336 1.37 10.66 7.91
N GLY A 337 1.26 9.61 8.74
CA GLY A 337 0.33 9.54 9.86
C GLY A 337 -1.13 9.28 9.49
N ILE A 338 -1.45 8.90 8.27
CA ILE A 338 -2.85 8.70 7.83
C ILE A 338 -3.39 7.35 8.32
N PHE A 339 -2.56 6.30 8.25
CA PHE A 339 -2.97 4.89 8.40
C PHE A 339 -2.52 4.25 9.71
N SER A 340 -1.89 5.00 10.61
CA SER A 340 -1.31 4.46 11.83
C SER A 340 -2.32 3.66 12.66
N GLY A 341 -1.93 2.44 13.00
CA GLY A 341 -2.74 1.49 13.77
C GLY A 341 -3.66 0.59 12.94
N GLY A 342 -3.68 0.70 11.59
CA GLY A 342 -4.59 -0.13 10.79
C GLY A 342 -4.34 -0.09 9.28
N TYR A 343 -5.43 -0.19 8.50
CA TYR A 343 -5.34 -0.22 7.04
C TYR A 343 -6.47 0.55 6.36
N ALA A 344 -6.07 1.40 5.40
CA ALA A 344 -6.99 1.99 4.44
C ALA A 344 -6.34 2.10 3.05
N SER A 345 -7.07 2.67 2.08
CA SER A 345 -6.59 2.73 0.71
C SER A 345 -5.50 3.79 0.51
N GLY A 346 -4.26 3.36 0.36
CA GLY A 346 -3.16 4.24 -0.05
C GLY A 346 -3.38 4.93 -1.40
N LEU A 347 -4.15 4.29 -2.32
CA LEU A 347 -4.51 4.90 -3.60
C LEU A 347 -5.54 6.02 -3.43
N ALA A 348 -6.46 5.93 -2.45
CA ALA A 348 -7.40 7.00 -2.13
C ALA A 348 -6.66 8.23 -1.58
N ALA A 349 -5.77 8.02 -0.62
CA ALA A 349 -4.92 9.10 -0.11
C ALA A 349 -4.06 9.73 -1.23
N ALA A 350 -3.50 8.91 -2.13
CA ALA A 350 -2.71 9.39 -3.25
C ALA A 350 -3.54 10.24 -4.23
N LEU A 351 -4.77 9.85 -4.52
CA LEU A 351 -5.68 10.59 -5.39
C LEU A 351 -6.13 11.91 -4.74
N VAL A 352 -6.69 11.83 -3.54
CA VAL A 352 -7.25 12.99 -2.84
C VAL A 352 -6.18 14.02 -2.50
N LEU A 353 -5.09 13.62 -1.87
CA LEU A 353 -4.02 14.56 -1.52
C LEU A 353 -3.21 15.04 -2.74
N GLY A 354 -3.16 14.25 -3.82
CA GLY A 354 -2.61 14.70 -5.08
C GLY A 354 -3.39 15.85 -5.71
N LEU A 355 -4.73 15.78 -5.69
CA LEU A 355 -5.60 16.87 -6.12
C LEU A 355 -5.49 18.08 -5.18
N ALA A 356 -5.53 17.86 -3.86
CA ALA A 356 -5.40 18.91 -2.86
C ALA A 356 -4.07 19.69 -3.01
N ALA A 357 -2.95 18.97 -3.16
CA ALA A 357 -1.64 19.58 -3.39
C ALA A 357 -1.62 20.45 -4.65
N ALA A 358 -2.23 19.98 -5.75
CA ALA A 358 -2.27 20.74 -7.00
C ALA A 358 -3.14 21.98 -6.89
N GLU A 359 -4.30 21.88 -6.26
CA GLU A 359 -5.25 22.98 -6.07
C GLU A 359 -4.67 24.05 -5.15
N SER A 360 -4.07 23.63 -4.05
CA SER A 360 -3.36 24.53 -3.13
C SER A 360 -2.16 25.20 -3.79
N ALA A 361 -1.30 24.44 -4.49
CA ALA A 361 -0.15 25.01 -5.21
C ALA A 361 -0.54 25.91 -6.39
N ALA A 362 -1.75 25.77 -6.93
CA ALA A 362 -2.26 26.66 -7.97
C ALA A 362 -2.84 27.96 -7.40
N ALA A 363 -3.25 27.98 -6.14
CA ALA A 363 -3.76 29.18 -5.47
C ALA A 363 -2.64 30.10 -4.95
N ASP A 364 -1.44 29.52 -4.65
CA ASP A 364 -0.23 30.24 -4.30
C ASP A 364 0.44 30.87 -5.55
#